data_e200fa2e2c9fa30142f8ba0ded85ec95
#
_entry.id   e200fa2e2c9fa30142f8ba0ded85ec95
#
_cell.length_a   1.000
_cell.length_b   1.000
_cell.length_c   1.000
_cell.angle_alpha   90.00
_cell.angle_beta   90.00
_cell.angle_gamma   90.00
#
_symmetry.space_group_name_H-M   'P 1'
#
loop_
_entity.id
_entity.type
_entity.pdbx_description
1 polymer ?
#
loop_
_entity_poly.entity_id
_entity_poly.type
_entity_poly.pdbx_seq_one_letter_code
_entity_poly.pdbx_strand_id
1 'polypeptide(L)'
;MWQSLPEFGTGVLFAILVAAAYTFAVALAAGTGRPRLLQAARLGAYGTGALVGLAVLVLAYAFVSHDFRISYVARYSDRSMTTPYLIAALWGGQDGSLLWWLFLTSLFTCACVRWLARRYLELQPYVIATLMTVVGFFGILMIFAANPFATTVGGAPIDGSGLNYQLRNFYMIIHPPSLYIGFTSAAVPFAFAIAALATGRLDNEWICLLYTSPSPRDS
;
A
#
# COMPACT_ATOMS: atom_id res chain seq x y z
N MET A 1 2.21 -27.83 7.22
CA MET A 1 2.70 -26.81 6.28
C MET A 1 2.01 -25.45 6.44
N TRP A 2 0.94 -25.33 7.20
CA TRP A 2 0.11 -24.12 7.34
C TRP A 2 0.19 -23.45 8.74
N GLN A 3 1.09 -23.91 9.62
CA GLN A 3 1.25 -23.34 10.97
C GLN A 3 1.93 -21.98 11.01
N SER A 4 2.49 -21.54 9.88
CA SER A 4 3.33 -20.34 9.79
C SER A 4 2.70 -19.16 9.00
N LEU A 5 1.39 -19.17 8.69
CA LEU A 5 0.78 -18.09 7.88
C LEU A 5 0.90 -16.71 8.56
N PRO A 6 0.63 -16.56 9.88
CA PRO A 6 0.84 -15.27 10.57
C PRO A 6 2.30 -14.82 10.54
N GLU A 7 3.24 -15.74 10.77
CA GLU A 7 4.67 -15.46 10.73
C GLU A 7 5.14 -15.10 9.33
N PHE A 8 4.64 -15.81 8.32
CA PHE A 8 4.92 -15.51 6.92
C PHE A 8 4.42 -14.10 6.53
N GLY A 9 3.17 -13.75 6.89
CA GLY A 9 2.61 -12.43 6.65
C GLY A 9 3.42 -11.32 7.32
N THR A 10 3.79 -11.52 8.59
CA THR A 10 4.66 -10.59 9.32
C THR A 10 6.05 -10.49 8.67
N GLY A 11 6.62 -11.61 8.23
CA GLY A 11 7.89 -11.63 7.49
C GLY A 11 7.82 -10.84 6.17
N VAL A 12 6.69 -10.92 5.45
CA VAL A 12 6.46 -10.10 4.25
C VAL A 12 6.43 -8.61 4.57
N LEU A 13 5.83 -8.19 5.72
CA LEU A 13 5.87 -6.78 6.13
C LEU A 13 7.31 -6.29 6.37
N PHE A 14 8.14 -7.08 7.03
CA PHE A 14 9.57 -6.77 7.18
C PHE A 14 10.28 -6.68 5.82
N ALA A 15 10.00 -7.61 4.90
CA ALA A 15 10.58 -7.58 3.56
C ALA A 15 10.16 -6.32 2.77
N ILE A 16 8.89 -5.88 2.92
CA ILE A 16 8.40 -4.61 2.35
C ILE A 16 9.20 -3.42 2.88
N LEU A 17 9.41 -3.35 4.20
CA LEU A 17 10.15 -2.25 4.83
C LEU A 17 11.61 -2.21 4.33
N VAL A 18 12.28 -3.36 4.27
CA VAL A 18 13.66 -3.46 3.76
C VAL A 18 13.72 -3.08 2.27
N ALA A 19 12.79 -3.57 1.47
CA ALA A 19 12.72 -3.25 0.04
C ALA A 19 12.44 -1.76 -0.20
N ALA A 20 11.56 -1.15 0.59
CA ALA A 20 11.28 0.29 0.52
C ALA A 20 12.51 1.12 0.90
N ALA A 21 13.21 0.77 1.99
CA ALA A 21 14.43 1.44 2.42
C ALA A 21 15.56 1.33 1.39
N TYR A 22 15.76 0.13 0.84
CA TYR A 22 16.71 -0.10 -0.25
C TYR A 22 16.36 0.75 -1.47
N THR A 23 15.11 0.72 -1.91
CA THR A 23 14.64 1.45 -3.09
C THR A 23 14.77 2.96 -2.90
N PHE A 24 14.45 3.47 -1.71
CA PHE A 24 14.66 4.87 -1.32
C PHE A 24 16.13 5.28 -1.45
N ALA A 25 17.04 4.52 -0.85
CA ALA A 25 18.48 4.81 -0.88
C ALA A 25 19.04 4.80 -2.30
N VAL A 26 18.67 3.81 -3.10
CA VAL A 26 19.11 3.67 -4.50
C VAL A 26 18.51 4.80 -5.36
N ALA A 27 17.26 5.18 -5.13
CA ALA A 27 16.61 6.30 -5.83
C ALA A 27 17.31 7.63 -5.53
N LEU A 28 17.61 7.93 -4.27
CA LEU A 28 18.37 9.13 -3.91
C LEU A 28 19.77 9.12 -4.55
N ALA A 29 20.48 8.00 -4.50
CA ALA A 29 21.78 7.88 -5.13
C ALA A 29 21.72 8.07 -6.66
N ALA A 30 20.63 7.65 -7.30
CA ALA A 30 20.39 7.90 -8.74
C ALA A 30 20.20 9.39 -9.02
N GLY A 31 19.46 10.11 -8.16
CA GLY A 31 19.20 11.55 -8.29
C GLY A 31 20.41 12.42 -8.00
N THR A 32 21.31 11.99 -7.10
CA THR A 32 22.48 12.75 -6.65
C THR A 32 23.77 12.47 -7.42
N GLY A 33 23.69 11.95 -8.65
CA GLY A 33 24.84 11.82 -9.56
C GLY A 33 25.19 10.40 -10.00
N ARG A 34 24.33 9.41 -9.74
CA ARG A 34 24.52 8.03 -10.18
C ARG A 34 23.34 7.53 -11.05
N PRO A 35 23.10 8.10 -12.23
CA PRO A 35 21.90 7.80 -13.05
C PRO A 35 21.78 6.33 -13.45
N ARG A 36 22.90 5.58 -13.45
CA ARG A 36 22.89 4.12 -13.71
C ARG A 36 22.07 3.34 -12.67
N LEU A 37 21.90 3.88 -11.46
CA LEU A 37 21.10 3.25 -10.41
C LEU A 37 19.59 3.43 -10.61
N LEU A 38 19.14 4.29 -11.52
CA LEU A 38 17.71 4.54 -11.77
C LEU A 38 16.97 3.24 -12.15
N GLN A 39 17.61 2.37 -12.94
CA GLN A 39 17.03 1.08 -13.29
C GLN A 39 16.81 0.20 -12.04
N ALA A 40 17.78 0.17 -11.13
CA ALA A 40 17.66 -0.56 -9.86
C ALA A 40 16.55 0.03 -8.97
N ALA A 41 16.44 1.37 -8.92
CA ALA A 41 15.32 2.05 -8.20
C ALA A 41 13.96 1.69 -8.78
N ARG A 42 13.81 1.62 -10.12
CA ARG A 42 12.58 1.19 -10.78
C ARG A 42 12.22 -0.26 -10.42
N LEU A 43 13.19 -1.17 -10.53
CA LEU A 43 12.98 -2.58 -10.19
C LEU A 43 12.65 -2.75 -8.70
N GLY A 44 13.31 -1.99 -7.83
CA GLY A 44 13.01 -1.93 -6.40
C GLY A 44 11.58 -1.49 -6.12
N ALA A 45 11.08 -0.45 -6.81
CA ALA A 45 9.71 0.02 -6.67
C ALA A 45 8.68 -1.05 -7.10
N TYR A 46 8.91 -1.72 -8.22
CA TYR A 46 8.06 -2.83 -8.66
C TYR A 46 8.14 -4.03 -7.72
N GLY A 47 9.34 -4.37 -7.23
CA GLY A 47 9.53 -5.44 -6.26
C GLY A 47 8.80 -5.16 -4.94
N THR A 48 8.89 -3.92 -4.43
CA THR A 48 8.14 -3.48 -3.25
C THR A 48 6.64 -3.59 -3.49
N GLY A 49 6.14 -3.13 -4.64
CA GLY A 49 4.73 -3.27 -5.01
C GLY A 49 4.27 -4.72 -5.09
N ALA A 50 5.09 -5.62 -5.62
CA ALA A 50 4.80 -7.06 -5.65
C ALA A 50 4.73 -7.67 -4.25
N LEU A 51 5.63 -7.30 -3.34
CA LEU A 51 5.59 -7.74 -1.93
C LEU A 51 4.34 -7.23 -1.21
N VAL A 52 3.94 -5.98 -1.44
CA VAL A 52 2.70 -5.44 -0.88
C VAL A 52 1.48 -6.18 -1.43
N GLY A 53 1.44 -6.45 -2.74
CA GLY A 53 0.41 -7.29 -3.35
C GLY A 53 0.34 -8.68 -2.73
N LEU A 54 1.50 -9.29 -2.48
CA LEU A 54 1.58 -10.58 -1.78
C LEU A 54 1.00 -10.50 -0.37
N ALA A 55 1.31 -9.44 0.41
CA ALA A 55 0.74 -9.27 1.75
C ALA A 55 -0.79 -9.18 1.72
N VAL A 56 -1.37 -8.43 0.77
CA VAL A 56 -2.83 -8.35 0.58
C VAL A 56 -3.42 -9.71 0.23
N LEU A 57 -2.79 -10.45 -0.68
CA LEU A 57 -3.25 -11.79 -1.07
C LEU A 57 -3.18 -12.78 0.10
N VAL A 58 -2.12 -12.72 0.92
CA VAL A 58 -1.99 -13.56 2.12
C VAL A 58 -3.11 -13.26 3.12
N LEU A 59 -3.42 -11.98 3.36
CA LEU A 59 -4.51 -11.60 4.26
C LEU A 59 -5.87 -11.98 3.68
N ALA A 60 -6.11 -11.78 2.38
CA ALA A 60 -7.33 -12.20 1.70
C ALA A 60 -7.53 -13.72 1.81
N TYR A 61 -6.47 -14.49 1.59
CA TYR A 61 -6.49 -15.93 1.77
C TYR A 61 -6.82 -16.33 3.21
N ALA A 62 -6.23 -15.65 4.21
CA ALA A 62 -6.51 -15.89 5.62
C ALA A 62 -8.00 -15.65 5.96
N PHE A 63 -8.64 -14.64 5.39
CA PHE A 63 -10.07 -14.39 5.54
C PHE A 63 -10.92 -15.50 4.90
N VAL A 64 -10.62 -15.88 3.65
CA VAL A 64 -11.39 -16.90 2.93
C VAL A 64 -11.21 -18.30 3.54
N SER A 65 -10.03 -18.58 4.11
CA SER A 65 -9.74 -19.85 4.81
C SER A 65 -10.17 -19.87 6.27
N HIS A 66 -10.73 -18.76 6.79
CA HIS A 66 -11.12 -18.59 8.20
C HIS A 66 -9.98 -18.93 9.17
N ASP A 67 -8.76 -18.41 8.88
CA ASP A 67 -7.61 -18.64 9.74
C ASP A 67 -7.65 -17.75 10.99
N PHE A 68 -8.42 -18.16 11.97
CA PHE A 68 -8.61 -17.44 13.24
C PHE A 68 -7.37 -17.40 14.15
N ARG A 69 -6.25 -17.99 13.73
CA ARG A 69 -4.96 -17.77 14.38
C ARG A 69 -4.49 -16.32 14.23
N ILE A 70 -4.93 -15.65 13.16
CA ILE A 70 -4.70 -14.22 12.94
C ILE A 70 -5.78 -13.45 13.69
N SER A 71 -5.35 -12.61 14.65
CA SER A 71 -6.24 -11.82 15.50
C SER A 71 -7.19 -10.92 14.70
N TYR A 72 -6.69 -10.33 13.60
CA TYR A 72 -7.49 -9.49 12.72
C TYR A 72 -8.62 -10.28 12.05
N VAL A 73 -8.32 -11.46 11.52
CA VAL A 73 -9.32 -12.36 10.91
C VAL A 73 -10.37 -12.80 11.93
N ALA A 74 -9.94 -13.20 13.14
CA ALA A 74 -10.85 -13.60 14.22
C ALA A 74 -11.78 -12.47 14.67
N ARG A 75 -11.33 -11.22 14.63
CA ARG A 75 -12.16 -10.06 15.04
C ARG A 75 -13.16 -9.62 13.98
N TYR A 76 -12.84 -9.74 12.69
CA TYR A 76 -13.60 -9.14 11.59
C TYR A 76 -14.29 -10.16 10.67
N SER A 77 -14.19 -11.46 10.94
CA SER A 77 -14.92 -12.48 10.18
C SER A 77 -15.50 -13.57 11.09
N ASP A 78 -16.47 -14.29 10.55
CA ASP A 78 -17.05 -15.50 11.12
C ASP A 78 -17.34 -16.52 10.00
N ARG A 79 -17.60 -17.77 10.36
CA ARG A 79 -17.85 -18.84 9.38
C ARG A 79 -19.16 -18.72 8.61
N SER A 80 -20.08 -17.90 9.09
CA SER A 80 -21.38 -17.65 8.43
C SER A 80 -21.31 -16.56 7.37
N MET A 81 -20.19 -15.80 7.31
CA MET A 81 -20.03 -14.69 6.37
C MET A 81 -19.86 -15.18 4.92
N THR A 82 -20.58 -14.53 4.01
CA THR A 82 -20.41 -14.78 2.57
C THR A 82 -19.12 -14.16 2.04
N THR A 83 -18.55 -14.74 0.99
CA THR A 83 -17.26 -14.32 0.40
C THR A 83 -17.15 -12.81 0.11
N PRO A 84 -18.17 -12.10 -0.43
CA PRO A 84 -18.08 -10.66 -0.64
C PRO A 84 -17.80 -9.87 0.64
N TYR A 85 -18.41 -10.27 1.77
CA TYR A 85 -18.17 -9.61 3.06
C TYR A 85 -16.85 -10.04 3.69
N LEU A 86 -16.36 -11.27 3.45
CA LEU A 86 -15.02 -11.68 3.86
C LEU A 86 -13.95 -10.83 3.15
N ILE A 87 -14.13 -10.52 1.87
CA ILE A 87 -13.24 -9.62 1.14
C ILE A 87 -13.37 -8.19 1.67
N ALA A 88 -14.59 -7.72 1.94
CA ALA A 88 -14.80 -6.39 2.52
C ALA A 88 -14.20 -6.24 3.93
N ALA A 89 -14.09 -7.34 4.69
CA ALA A 89 -13.44 -7.35 5.99
C ALA A 89 -11.93 -7.01 5.91
N LEU A 90 -11.29 -7.14 4.74
CA LEU A 90 -9.91 -6.68 4.53
C LEU A 90 -9.71 -5.22 4.93
N TRP A 91 -10.70 -4.36 4.69
CA TRP A 91 -10.69 -2.94 5.07
C TRP A 91 -11.71 -2.61 6.16
N GLY A 92 -12.29 -3.62 6.81
CA GLY A 92 -13.30 -3.45 7.85
C GLY A 92 -12.76 -2.90 9.18
N GLY A 93 -11.45 -2.94 9.40
CA GLY A 93 -10.77 -2.45 10.60
C GLY A 93 -9.46 -1.75 10.28
N GLN A 94 -8.84 -1.17 11.30
CA GLN A 94 -7.66 -0.32 11.15
C GLN A 94 -6.47 -1.04 10.50
N ASP A 95 -6.14 -2.23 10.97
CA ASP A 95 -4.93 -2.95 10.53
C ASP A 95 -4.99 -3.28 9.03
N GLY A 96 -6.14 -3.78 8.57
CA GLY A 96 -6.36 -4.09 7.16
C GLY A 96 -6.55 -2.85 6.29
N SER A 97 -7.18 -1.80 6.82
CA SER A 97 -7.30 -0.50 6.12
C SER A 97 -5.93 0.12 5.83
N LEU A 98 -4.98 0.04 6.77
CA LEU A 98 -3.61 0.51 6.57
C LEU A 98 -2.88 -0.31 5.50
N LEU A 99 -3.07 -1.64 5.48
CA LEU A 99 -2.52 -2.48 4.43
C LEU A 99 -3.12 -2.15 3.06
N TRP A 100 -4.43 -1.88 3.01
CA TRP A 100 -5.12 -1.45 1.79
C TRP A 100 -4.59 -0.11 1.29
N TRP A 101 -4.36 0.84 2.18
CA TRP A 101 -3.76 2.14 1.86
C TRP A 101 -2.34 1.98 1.31
N LEU A 102 -1.52 1.16 1.97
CA LEU A 102 -0.17 0.82 1.48
C LEU A 102 -0.22 0.20 0.08
N PHE A 103 -1.19 -0.70 -0.16
CA PHE A 103 -1.38 -1.34 -1.45
C PHE A 103 -1.67 -0.32 -2.55
N LEU A 104 -2.62 0.58 -2.33
CA LEU A 104 -2.93 1.65 -3.28
C LEU A 104 -1.73 2.58 -3.51
N THR A 105 -1.01 2.97 -2.45
CA THR A 105 0.22 3.77 -2.57
C THR A 105 1.24 3.07 -3.47
N SER A 106 1.41 1.76 -3.30
CA SER A 106 2.34 0.97 -4.11
C SER A 106 1.88 0.86 -5.57
N LEU A 107 0.59 0.71 -5.83
CA LEU A 107 0.03 0.73 -7.19
C LEU A 107 0.27 2.08 -7.87
N PHE A 108 0.00 3.19 -7.19
CA PHE A 108 0.28 4.53 -7.73
C PHE A 108 1.78 4.74 -7.96
N THR A 109 2.64 4.23 -7.07
CA THR A 109 4.09 4.26 -7.27
C THR A 109 4.49 3.53 -8.55
N CYS A 110 4.01 2.30 -8.74
CA CYS A 110 4.28 1.52 -9.96
C CYS A 110 3.77 2.24 -11.22
N ALA A 111 2.57 2.84 -11.16
CA ALA A 111 2.00 3.62 -12.24
C ALA A 111 2.88 4.86 -12.57
N CYS A 112 3.31 5.61 -11.55
CA CYS A 112 4.21 6.76 -11.72
C CYS A 112 5.55 6.34 -12.33
N VAL A 113 6.17 5.26 -11.85
CA VAL A 113 7.43 4.75 -12.40
C VAL A 113 7.28 4.38 -13.87
N ARG A 114 6.17 3.71 -14.22
CA ARG A 114 5.87 3.30 -15.60
C ARG A 114 5.66 4.51 -16.51
N TRP A 115 4.93 5.51 -16.02
CA TRP A 115 4.60 6.71 -16.78
C TRP A 115 5.81 7.63 -16.95
N LEU A 116 6.61 7.86 -15.90
CA LEU A 116 7.83 8.65 -15.93
C LEU A 116 8.98 7.99 -16.71
N ALA A 117 8.89 6.71 -17.01
CA ALA A 117 9.97 5.96 -17.66
C ALA A 117 10.42 6.51 -19.03
N ARG A 118 9.58 7.31 -19.68
CA ARG A 118 9.84 7.91 -21.01
C ARG A 118 9.81 9.43 -20.99
N ARG A 119 9.44 10.04 -19.85
CA ARG A 119 9.31 11.50 -19.68
C ARG A 119 10.01 11.89 -18.39
N TYR A 120 10.39 13.06 -18.14
CA TYR A 120 10.86 13.61 -16.85
C TYR A 120 11.83 12.69 -16.08
N LEU A 121 12.85 12.13 -16.76
CA LEU A 121 13.81 11.21 -16.16
C LEU A 121 14.55 11.81 -14.95
N GLU A 122 14.72 13.11 -14.92
CA GLU A 122 15.37 13.87 -13.84
C GLU A 122 14.51 13.90 -12.56
N LEU A 123 13.18 13.97 -12.68
CA LEU A 123 12.26 13.97 -11.54
C LEU A 123 12.07 12.57 -10.95
N GLN A 124 12.18 11.55 -11.78
CA GLN A 124 11.83 10.18 -11.43
C GLN A 124 12.51 9.65 -10.18
N PRO A 125 13.83 9.85 -9.94
CA PRO A 125 14.49 9.37 -8.73
C PRO A 125 13.86 9.95 -7.46
N TYR A 126 13.57 11.24 -7.47
CA TYR A 126 13.01 11.94 -6.30
C TYR A 126 11.54 11.59 -6.07
N VAL A 127 10.75 11.38 -7.13
CA VAL A 127 9.37 10.87 -7.03
C VAL A 127 9.38 9.47 -6.40
N ILE A 128 10.25 8.57 -6.86
CA ILE A 128 10.40 7.23 -6.28
C ILE A 128 10.79 7.34 -4.81
N ALA A 129 11.80 8.14 -4.48
CA ALA A 129 12.28 8.29 -3.10
C ALA A 129 11.15 8.80 -2.18
N THR A 130 10.40 9.82 -2.60
CA THR A 130 9.29 10.38 -1.82
C THR A 130 8.19 9.35 -1.58
N LEU A 131 7.77 8.62 -2.62
CA LEU A 131 6.75 7.59 -2.49
C LEU A 131 7.23 6.40 -1.64
N MET A 132 8.51 6.02 -1.73
CA MET A 132 9.10 4.99 -0.87
C MET A 132 9.20 5.44 0.59
N THR A 133 9.32 6.73 0.88
CA THR A 133 9.21 7.25 2.26
C THR A 133 7.80 7.01 2.81
N VAL A 134 6.77 7.25 2.02
CA VAL A 134 5.37 6.98 2.41
C VAL A 134 5.15 5.49 2.63
N VAL A 135 5.63 4.64 1.72
CA VAL A 135 5.57 3.17 1.86
C VAL A 135 6.30 2.71 3.12
N GLY A 136 7.50 3.23 3.38
CA GLY A 136 8.28 2.93 4.58
C GLY A 136 7.57 3.33 5.86
N PHE A 137 6.94 4.51 5.88
CA PHE A 137 6.12 4.98 7.02
C PHE A 137 4.99 3.99 7.34
N PHE A 138 4.21 3.58 6.34
CA PHE A 138 3.16 2.57 6.55
C PHE A 138 3.72 1.22 6.97
N GLY A 139 4.87 0.81 6.41
CA GLY A 139 5.56 -0.41 6.80
C GLY A 139 5.93 -0.42 8.29
N ILE A 140 6.53 0.67 8.79
CA ILE A 140 6.85 0.84 10.20
C ILE A 140 5.59 0.81 11.05
N LEU A 141 4.56 1.58 10.67
CA LEU A 141 3.30 1.66 11.40
C LEU A 141 2.64 0.29 11.55
N MET A 142 2.61 -0.51 10.47
CA MET A 142 2.03 -1.86 10.51
C MET A 142 2.86 -2.83 11.33
N ILE A 143 4.18 -2.78 11.29
CA ILE A 143 5.01 -3.70 12.06
C ILE A 143 4.87 -3.43 13.57
N PHE A 144 4.87 -2.16 13.98
CA PHE A 144 5.00 -1.81 15.40
C PHE A 144 3.69 -1.42 16.07
N ALA A 145 2.66 -0.99 15.33
CA ALA A 145 1.42 -0.49 15.91
C ALA A 145 0.15 -1.21 15.43
N ALA A 146 0.11 -1.71 14.20
CA ALA A 146 -1.12 -2.23 13.59
C ALA A 146 -0.84 -3.41 12.65
N ASN A 147 -0.29 -4.50 13.20
CA ASN A 147 0.09 -5.68 12.41
C ASN A 147 -1.14 -6.52 12.05
N PRO A 148 -1.56 -6.56 10.76
CA PRO A 148 -2.71 -7.34 10.33
C PRO A 148 -2.52 -8.86 10.42
N PHE A 149 -1.28 -9.32 10.64
CA PHE A 149 -0.91 -10.74 10.80
C PHE A 149 -0.61 -11.12 12.24
N ALA A 150 -0.88 -10.24 13.22
CA ALA A 150 -0.66 -10.53 14.62
C ALA A 150 -1.46 -11.77 15.06
N THR A 151 -0.83 -12.65 15.83
CA THR A 151 -1.45 -13.87 16.32
C THR A 151 -2.45 -13.60 17.45
N THR A 152 -3.49 -14.43 17.52
CA THR A 152 -4.50 -14.35 18.58
C THR A 152 -3.89 -14.79 19.90
N VAL A 153 -3.97 -13.94 20.91
CA VAL A 153 -3.51 -14.26 22.28
C VAL A 153 -4.46 -15.26 22.91
N GLY A 154 -3.92 -16.33 23.48
CA GLY A 154 -4.72 -17.39 24.12
C GLY A 154 -5.16 -18.50 23.17
N GLY A 155 -4.72 -18.47 21.91
CA GLY A 155 -5.03 -19.49 20.89
C GLY A 155 -6.16 -19.10 19.96
N ALA A 156 -6.29 -19.84 18.86
CA ALA A 156 -7.33 -19.57 17.86
C ALA A 156 -8.73 -19.91 18.42
N PRO A 157 -9.70 -19.00 18.36
CA PRO A 157 -11.08 -19.30 18.74
C PRO A 157 -11.70 -20.31 17.77
N ILE A 158 -12.76 -21.00 18.20
CA ILE A 158 -13.52 -21.96 17.37
C ILE A 158 -14.19 -21.23 16.19
N ASP A 159 -14.69 -20.00 16.43
CA ASP A 159 -15.26 -19.11 15.42
C ASP A 159 -14.84 -17.67 15.70
N GLY A 160 -14.95 -16.80 14.69
CA GLY A 160 -14.63 -15.38 14.84
C GLY A 160 -15.82 -14.56 15.35
N SER A 161 -15.54 -13.30 15.71
CA SER A 161 -16.56 -12.36 16.19
C SER A 161 -17.44 -11.79 15.09
N GLY A 162 -17.01 -11.90 13.84
CA GLY A 162 -17.71 -11.38 12.69
C GLY A 162 -17.60 -9.85 12.51
N LEU A 163 -17.96 -9.39 11.34
CA LEU A 163 -18.07 -7.98 11.04
C LEU A 163 -19.30 -7.39 11.76
N ASN A 164 -19.17 -6.19 12.34
CA ASN A 164 -20.30 -5.50 12.97
C ASN A 164 -21.50 -5.46 11.99
N TYR A 165 -22.69 -5.77 12.51
CA TYR A 165 -23.90 -5.89 11.70
C TYR A 165 -24.22 -4.62 10.90
N GLN A 166 -23.92 -3.44 11.44
CA GLN A 166 -24.09 -2.15 10.75
C GLN A 166 -23.15 -2.00 9.54
N LEU A 167 -22.01 -2.73 9.53
CA LEU A 167 -21.05 -2.74 8.42
C LEU A 167 -21.37 -3.83 7.36
N ARG A 168 -22.35 -4.71 7.60
CA ARG A 168 -22.79 -5.73 6.65
C ARG A 168 -23.78 -5.14 5.64
N ASN A 169 -23.33 -4.17 4.86
CA ASN A 169 -24.11 -3.56 3.79
C ASN A 169 -23.28 -3.35 2.53
N PHE A 170 -23.92 -3.16 1.39
CA PHE A 170 -23.28 -3.01 0.10
C PHE A 170 -22.32 -1.80 0.05
N TYR A 171 -22.66 -0.72 0.72
CA TYR A 171 -21.82 0.49 0.74
C TYR A 171 -20.47 0.25 1.43
N MET A 172 -20.41 -0.68 2.39
CA MET A 172 -19.16 -1.06 3.06
C MET A 172 -18.17 -1.73 2.09
N ILE A 173 -18.65 -2.35 1.03
CA ILE A 173 -17.80 -2.98 0.01
C ILE A 173 -17.13 -1.91 -0.87
N ILE A 174 -17.84 -0.83 -1.21
CA ILE A 174 -17.41 0.14 -2.24
C ILE A 174 -16.86 1.43 -1.64
N HIS A 175 -17.51 1.98 -0.62
CA HIS A 175 -17.19 3.32 -0.10
C HIS A 175 -15.77 3.43 0.46
N PRO A 176 -15.28 2.52 1.36
CA PRO A 176 -13.93 2.66 1.90
C PRO A 176 -12.83 2.54 0.84
N PRO A 177 -12.84 1.56 -0.09
CA PRO A 177 -11.87 1.52 -1.17
C PRO A 177 -11.85 2.80 -2.02
N SER A 178 -13.03 3.36 -2.36
CA SER A 178 -13.14 4.60 -3.14
C SER A 178 -12.54 5.79 -2.40
N LEU A 179 -12.80 5.90 -1.10
CA LEU A 179 -12.25 6.95 -0.24
C LEU A 179 -10.72 6.86 -0.17
N TYR A 180 -10.19 5.65 0.01
CA TYR A 180 -8.74 5.42 0.05
C TYR A 180 -8.05 5.74 -1.28
N ILE A 181 -8.68 5.47 -2.43
CA ILE A 181 -8.17 5.89 -3.73
C ILE A 181 -8.00 7.42 -3.76
N GLY A 182 -8.99 8.17 -3.29
CA GLY A 182 -8.93 9.64 -3.20
C GLY A 182 -7.76 10.13 -2.33
N PHE A 183 -7.65 9.62 -1.11
CA PHE A 183 -6.56 10.02 -0.20
C PHE A 183 -5.18 9.65 -0.73
N THR A 184 -5.04 8.43 -1.25
CA THR A 184 -3.76 7.91 -1.71
C THR A 184 -3.28 8.65 -2.96
N SER A 185 -4.20 9.04 -3.85
CA SER A 185 -3.86 9.77 -5.05
C SER A 185 -3.17 11.11 -4.77
N ALA A 186 -3.45 11.75 -3.63
CA ALA A 186 -2.79 12.99 -3.21
C ALA A 186 -1.27 12.83 -2.94
N ALA A 187 -0.80 11.62 -2.65
CA ALA A 187 0.64 11.36 -2.50
C ALA A 187 1.41 11.56 -3.82
N VAL A 188 0.75 11.38 -4.97
CA VAL A 188 1.38 11.54 -6.28
C VAL A 188 1.76 13.00 -6.56
N PRO A 189 0.82 13.98 -6.58
CA PRO A 189 1.18 15.38 -6.76
C PRO A 189 2.15 15.88 -5.69
N PHE A 190 2.03 15.42 -4.45
CA PHE A 190 3.00 15.73 -3.41
C PHE A 190 4.41 15.25 -3.79
N ALA A 191 4.56 14.02 -4.27
CA ALA A 191 5.86 13.48 -4.67
C ALA A 191 6.45 14.25 -5.87
N PHE A 192 5.62 14.69 -6.82
CA PHE A 192 6.07 15.55 -7.92
C PHE A 192 6.51 16.92 -7.43
N ALA A 193 5.80 17.54 -6.50
CA ALA A 193 6.19 18.83 -5.91
C ALA A 193 7.55 18.75 -5.20
N ILE A 194 7.78 17.69 -4.40
CA ILE A 194 9.07 17.46 -3.75
C ILE A 194 10.18 17.22 -4.79
N ALA A 195 9.91 16.46 -5.84
CA ALA A 195 10.88 16.20 -6.90
C ALA A 195 11.24 17.48 -7.67
N ALA A 196 10.25 18.33 -7.97
CA ALA A 196 10.48 19.63 -8.64
C ALA A 196 11.32 20.56 -7.78
N LEU A 197 11.05 20.65 -6.48
CA LEU A 197 11.86 21.44 -5.54
C LEU A 197 13.29 20.89 -5.42
N ALA A 198 13.45 19.58 -5.35
CA ALA A 198 14.78 18.93 -5.23
C ALA A 198 15.64 19.11 -6.49
N THR A 199 15.02 19.21 -7.67
CA THR A 199 15.73 19.41 -8.95
C THR A 199 15.86 20.88 -9.35
N GLY A 200 15.20 21.81 -8.64
CA GLY A 200 15.13 23.22 -9.03
C GLY A 200 14.30 23.46 -10.29
N ARG A 201 13.52 22.49 -10.73
CA ARG A 201 12.72 22.55 -11.96
C ARG A 201 11.38 23.21 -11.66
N LEU A 202 11.31 24.52 -11.88
CA LEU A 202 10.15 25.38 -11.61
C LEU A 202 9.30 25.66 -12.87
N ASP A 203 9.53 24.90 -13.96
CA ASP A 203 8.71 25.01 -15.17
C ASP A 203 7.26 24.53 -14.91
N ASN A 204 6.31 25.08 -15.67
CA ASN A 204 4.89 24.78 -15.50
C ASN A 204 4.47 23.44 -16.14
N GLU A 205 5.37 22.73 -16.81
CA GLU A 205 5.01 21.52 -17.57
C GLU A 205 4.49 20.40 -16.67
N TRP A 206 5.11 20.18 -15.50
CA TRP A 206 4.65 19.17 -14.55
C TRP A 206 3.37 19.60 -13.80
N ILE A 207 3.16 20.93 -13.65
CA ILE A 207 1.95 21.50 -13.07
C ILE A 207 0.76 21.25 -14.00
N CYS A 208 0.94 21.44 -15.32
CA CYS A 208 -0.09 21.14 -16.30
C CYS A 208 -0.59 19.68 -16.22
N LEU A 209 0.28 18.73 -15.85
CA LEU A 209 -0.10 17.33 -15.67
C LEU A 209 -1.03 17.11 -14.47
N LEU A 210 -0.91 17.94 -13.44
CA LEU A 210 -1.80 17.90 -12.28
C LEU A 210 -3.13 18.63 -12.56
N TYR A 211 -3.12 19.63 -13.44
CA TYR A 211 -4.32 20.41 -13.83
C TYR A 211 -5.12 19.79 -14.96
N THR A 212 -4.58 18.85 -15.72
CA THR A 212 -5.33 18.13 -16.79
C THR A 212 -6.26 17.04 -16.25
N SER A 213 -6.32 16.84 -14.94
CA SER A 213 -7.46 16.17 -14.35
C SER A 213 -8.68 17.08 -14.49
N PRO A 214 -9.77 16.64 -15.18
CA PRO A 214 -10.95 17.49 -15.39
C PRO A 214 -11.49 17.95 -14.03
N SER A 215 -11.33 19.24 -13.76
CA SER A 215 -11.95 19.86 -12.59
C SER A 215 -13.47 19.85 -12.80
N PRO A 216 -14.28 19.51 -11.78
CA PRO A 216 -15.74 19.64 -11.86
C PRO A 216 -16.21 21.08 -12.12
N ARG A 217 -15.30 22.05 -12.21
CA ARG A 217 -15.58 23.47 -12.52
C ARG A 217 -15.51 23.80 -14.01
N ASP A 218 -15.08 22.87 -14.86
CA ASP A 218 -14.93 23.08 -16.30
C ASP A 218 -16.11 22.48 -17.11
N SER A 219 -17.22 22.13 -16.42
CA SER A 219 -18.47 21.68 -17.01
C SER A 219 -19.58 22.69 -16.80
#